data_f358f45537e86d708c8310a483ff5ad7
#
_entry.id   f358f45537e86d708c8310a483ff5ad7
#
_cell.length_a   1.000
_cell.length_b   1.000
_cell.length_c   1.000
_cell.angle_alpha   90.00
_cell.angle_beta   90.00
_cell.angle_gamma   90.00
#
_symmetry.space_group_name_H-M   'P 1'
#
loop_
_entity.id
_entity.type
_entity.pdbx_description
1 polymer ?
#
loop_
_entity_poly.entity_id
_entity_poly.type
_entity_poly.pdbx_seq_one_letter_code
_entity_poly.pdbx_strand_id
1 'polypeptide(L)'
;MADFDLFEMAMNEYNATSTKENEDEEIISEECTHTNYTSEGSIIFCTDCGQELEKNMFQDKEWRYYGQSDNKRTSDPNRVIPRKFEDRNIYKDVENMGFSDKIVYLANQIYTQVTKGQIFRGNSRRAIVFASIFHAFKLSGKPQSHDKLIKIFELNRKIGLKGLKHVNLNAPKDSLIHTTY
;
A
#
# COMPACT_ATOMS: atom_id res chain seq x y z
N MET A 1 36.64 36.75 20.79
CA MET A 1 36.52 37.25 19.41
C MET A 1 37.48 36.53 18.44
N ALA A 2 38.54 35.88 18.92
CA ALA A 2 39.50 35.19 18.05
C ALA A 2 39.01 33.87 17.40
N ASP A 3 38.01 33.20 17.97
CA ASP A 3 37.54 31.91 17.46
C ASP A 3 36.61 32.04 16.24
N PHE A 4 35.98 33.18 16.04
CA PHE A 4 35.09 33.43 14.92
C PHE A 4 35.87 33.70 13.61
N ASP A 5 36.98 34.43 13.73
CA ASP A 5 37.86 34.74 12.61
C ASP A 5 38.51 33.47 12.05
N LEU A 6 38.85 32.52 12.94
CA LEU A 6 39.46 31.26 12.57
C LEU A 6 38.49 30.31 11.83
N PHE A 7 37.24 30.37 12.23
CA PHE A 7 36.16 29.60 11.55
C PHE A 7 35.85 30.19 10.15
N GLU A 8 35.85 31.49 10.04
CA GLU A 8 35.60 32.17 8.76
C GLU A 8 36.75 31.94 7.77
N MET A 9 38.00 31.88 8.22
CA MET A 9 39.15 31.49 7.42
C MET A 9 39.04 30.04 6.93
N ALA A 10 38.66 29.09 7.79
CA ALA A 10 38.51 27.69 7.45
C ALA A 10 37.36 27.47 6.46
N MET A 11 36.26 28.20 6.58
CA MET A 11 35.14 28.15 5.62
C MET A 11 35.54 28.73 4.26
N ASN A 12 36.34 29.78 4.22
CA ASN A 12 36.80 30.35 2.96
C ASN A 12 37.82 29.43 2.24
N GLU A 13 38.68 28.75 2.97
CA GLU A 13 39.57 27.73 2.40
C GLU A 13 38.80 26.52 1.88
N TYR A 14 37.77 26.06 2.62
CA TYR A 14 36.92 24.96 2.16
C TYR A 14 36.14 25.31 0.90
N ASN A 15 35.55 26.49 0.82
CA ASN A 15 34.85 26.97 -0.36
C ASN A 15 35.78 27.18 -1.56
N ALA A 16 37.03 27.62 -1.35
CA ALA A 16 38.02 27.78 -2.39
C ALA A 16 38.56 26.44 -2.94
N THR A 17 38.62 25.39 -2.12
CA THR A 17 38.96 24.05 -2.58
C THR A 17 37.79 23.37 -3.31
N SER A 18 36.58 23.56 -2.81
CA SER A 18 35.35 23.03 -3.43
C SER A 18 35.07 23.63 -4.82
N THR A 19 35.41 24.90 -5.05
CA THR A 19 35.29 25.54 -6.37
C THR A 19 36.32 25.06 -7.37
N LYS A 20 37.51 24.67 -6.91
CA LYS A 20 38.55 24.11 -7.79
C LYS A 20 38.26 22.68 -8.23
N GLU A 21 37.65 21.88 -7.36
CA GLU A 21 37.23 20.52 -7.71
C GLU A 21 36.07 20.48 -8.71
N ASN A 22 35.23 21.53 -8.73
CA ASN A 22 34.14 21.64 -9.72
C ASN A 22 34.59 22.21 -11.10
N GLU A 23 35.76 22.86 -11.18
CA GLU A 23 36.28 23.35 -12.45
C GLU A 23 37.03 22.28 -13.28
N ASP A 24 37.51 21.22 -12.65
CA ASP A 24 38.15 20.10 -13.31
C ASP A 24 37.17 19.02 -13.86
N GLU A 25 35.86 19.09 -13.53
CA GLU A 25 34.84 18.16 -14.01
C GLU A 25 34.11 18.59 -15.29
N GLU A 26 34.37 19.78 -15.85
CA GLU A 26 33.70 20.29 -17.06
C GLU A 26 34.41 20.00 -18.39
N ILE A 27 35.28 19.01 -18.48
CA ILE A 27 35.82 18.57 -19.79
C ILE A 27 35.33 17.15 -20.08
N ILE A 28 34.03 16.93 -20.12
CA ILE A 28 33.46 15.77 -20.78
C ILE A 28 32.76 16.27 -22.03
N SER A 29 33.35 15.93 -23.20
CA SER A 29 32.91 16.26 -24.53
C SER A 29 31.38 16.09 -24.71
N GLU A 30 30.72 17.14 -25.18
CA GLU A 30 29.27 17.17 -25.53
C GLU A 30 28.87 16.20 -26.65
N GLU A 31 29.74 15.26 -27.06
CA GLU A 31 29.52 14.43 -28.25
C GLU A 31 29.30 12.92 -27.96
N CYS A 32 29.26 12.48 -26.68
CA CYS A 32 29.02 11.07 -26.42
C CYS A 32 27.52 10.73 -26.49
N THR A 33 27.13 9.91 -27.48
CA THR A 33 25.73 9.48 -27.67
C THR A 33 25.26 8.40 -26.67
N HIS A 34 26.16 7.95 -25.78
CA HIS A 34 25.89 6.92 -24.75
C HIS A 34 25.17 5.66 -25.26
N THR A 35 25.47 5.25 -26.50
CA THR A 35 24.85 4.07 -27.12
C THR A 35 25.38 2.76 -26.55
N ASN A 36 26.64 2.76 -26.11
CA ASN A 36 27.29 1.59 -25.53
C ASN A 36 27.36 1.72 -24.01
N TYR A 37 26.70 0.81 -23.28
CA TYR A 37 26.68 0.84 -21.84
C TYR A 37 26.91 -0.57 -21.26
N THR A 38 27.55 -0.62 -20.08
CA THR A 38 27.74 -1.83 -19.31
C THR A 38 27.20 -1.64 -17.90
N SER A 39 26.60 -2.69 -17.34
CA SER A 39 26.09 -2.66 -15.97
C SER A 39 26.99 -3.48 -15.05
N GLU A 40 27.52 -2.86 -14.01
CA GLU A 40 28.21 -3.54 -12.92
C GLU A 40 27.43 -3.36 -11.63
N GLY A 41 26.75 -4.43 -11.21
CA GLY A 41 25.87 -4.39 -10.04
C GLY A 41 24.67 -3.47 -10.23
N SER A 42 24.64 -2.35 -9.52
CA SER A 42 23.52 -1.38 -9.55
C SER A 42 23.81 -0.12 -10.37
N ILE A 43 24.98 -0.03 -10.97
CA ILE A 43 25.42 1.16 -11.71
C ILE A 43 25.51 0.83 -13.19
N ILE A 44 24.94 1.69 -14.02
CA ILE A 44 25.04 1.62 -15.46
C ILE A 44 25.95 2.77 -15.91
N PHE A 45 27.05 2.45 -16.56
CA PHE A 45 27.98 3.45 -17.06
C PHE A 45 28.25 3.27 -18.55
N CYS A 46 28.51 4.36 -19.21
CA CYS A 46 28.89 4.35 -20.62
C CYS A 46 30.31 3.80 -20.78
N THR A 47 30.49 2.83 -21.70
CA THR A 47 31.82 2.24 -21.96
C THR A 47 32.75 3.18 -22.73
N ASP A 48 32.17 4.16 -23.45
CA ASP A 48 32.95 5.07 -24.32
C ASP A 48 33.51 6.25 -23.54
N CYS A 49 32.72 6.86 -22.65
CA CYS A 49 33.12 8.05 -21.88
C CYS A 49 33.23 7.80 -20.35
N GLY A 50 32.77 6.65 -19.84
CA GLY A 50 32.80 6.32 -18.41
C GLY A 50 31.73 7.01 -17.55
N GLN A 51 30.84 7.79 -18.14
CA GLN A 51 29.82 8.52 -17.39
C GLN A 51 28.76 7.56 -16.81
N GLU A 52 28.41 7.73 -15.53
CA GLU A 52 27.26 7.06 -14.92
C GLU A 52 25.96 7.55 -15.56
N LEU A 53 25.19 6.63 -16.17
CA LEU A 53 23.92 6.94 -16.83
C LEU A 53 22.74 6.79 -15.88
N GLU A 54 22.70 5.70 -15.15
CA GLU A 54 21.63 5.41 -14.19
C GLU A 54 22.18 4.61 -13.02
N LYS A 55 21.68 4.92 -11.84
CA LYS A 55 21.92 4.15 -10.64
C LYS A 55 20.66 3.40 -10.26
N ASN A 56 20.57 2.15 -10.65
CA ASN A 56 19.51 1.27 -10.20
C ASN A 56 19.72 0.92 -8.73
N MET A 57 19.10 1.66 -7.84
CA MET A 57 19.03 1.30 -6.44
C MET A 57 18.11 0.08 -6.29
N PHE A 58 18.66 -1.12 -6.45
CA PHE A 58 17.96 -2.34 -6.05
C PHE A 58 17.82 -2.31 -4.54
N GLN A 59 16.60 -2.08 -4.09
CA GLN A 59 16.26 -2.35 -2.70
C GLN A 59 16.08 -3.87 -2.55
N ASP A 60 17.15 -4.61 -2.71
CA ASP A 60 17.12 -6.02 -2.38
C ASP A 60 16.82 -6.17 -0.91
N LYS A 61 15.89 -7.07 -0.65
CA LYS A 61 15.40 -7.34 0.69
C LYS A 61 16.53 -7.95 1.49
N GLU A 62 17.23 -7.14 2.26
CA GLU A 62 18.33 -7.60 3.11
C GLU A 62 17.78 -8.55 4.18
N TRP A 63 18.16 -9.83 4.11
CA TRP A 63 17.81 -10.83 5.10
C TRP A 63 18.67 -10.62 6.33
N ARG A 64 18.12 -9.94 7.34
CA ARG A 64 18.76 -9.85 8.64
C ARG A 64 18.22 -10.97 9.53
N TYR A 65 19.10 -11.83 10.02
CA TYR A 65 18.74 -12.81 11.03
C TYR A 65 18.70 -12.11 12.40
N TYR A 66 17.51 -11.92 12.87
CA TYR A 66 17.28 -11.59 14.27
C TYR A 66 17.14 -12.92 15.02
N GLY A 67 17.85 -13.11 16.13
CA GLY A 67 17.78 -14.34 16.93
C GLY A 67 16.34 -14.72 17.32
N GLN A 68 16.16 -15.90 17.90
CA GLN A 68 14.84 -16.43 18.26
C GLN A 68 14.00 -15.48 19.14
N SER A 69 14.65 -14.62 19.93
CA SER A 69 13.99 -13.60 20.76
C SER A 69 13.33 -12.49 19.93
N ASP A 70 13.82 -12.25 18.72
CA ASP A 70 13.38 -11.12 17.88
C ASP A 70 12.27 -11.50 16.88
N ASN A 71 11.94 -12.79 16.78
CA ASN A 71 10.83 -13.25 15.92
C ASN A 71 9.47 -12.61 16.24
N LYS A 72 9.31 -12.06 17.42
CA LYS A 72 8.09 -11.36 17.86
C LYS A 72 8.12 -9.86 17.59
N ARG A 73 9.25 -9.29 17.20
CA ARG A 73 9.36 -7.86 16.90
C ARG A 73 8.82 -7.57 15.50
N THR A 74 7.57 -7.17 15.46
CA THR A 74 6.89 -6.69 14.25
C THR A 74 7.25 -5.25 13.88
N SER A 75 8.08 -4.57 14.68
CA SER A 75 8.34 -3.13 14.61
C SER A 75 9.78 -2.79 14.19
N ASP A 76 10.41 -3.59 13.34
CA ASP A 76 11.66 -3.18 12.73
C ASP A 76 11.38 -2.04 11.72
N PRO A 77 11.88 -0.81 11.95
CA PRO A 77 11.64 0.31 11.05
C PRO A 77 12.29 0.09 9.67
N ASN A 78 13.32 -0.75 9.59
CA ASN A 78 14.00 -1.09 8.34
C ASN A 78 13.38 -2.29 7.62
N ARG A 79 12.42 -2.95 8.23
CA ARG A 79 11.70 -4.05 7.62
C ARG A 79 10.69 -3.51 6.61
N VAL A 80 11.10 -3.34 5.38
CA VAL A 80 10.18 -3.13 4.26
C VAL A 80 9.45 -4.45 4.02
N ILE A 81 8.39 -4.69 4.78
CA ILE A 81 7.43 -5.72 4.42
C ILE A 81 6.64 -5.13 3.25
N PRO A 82 6.75 -5.68 2.03
CA PRO A 82 5.83 -5.28 0.98
C PRO A 82 4.44 -5.51 1.58
N ARG A 83 3.69 -4.44 1.79
CA ARG A 83 2.30 -4.58 2.21
C ARG A 83 1.68 -5.47 1.16
N LYS A 84 1.34 -6.71 1.52
CA LYS A 84 0.49 -7.53 0.69
C LYS A 84 -0.65 -6.62 0.35
N PHE A 85 -0.80 -6.31 -0.93
CA PHE A 85 -2.00 -5.66 -1.43
C PHE A 85 -3.10 -6.63 -1.01
N GLU A 86 -3.72 -6.37 0.11
CA GLU A 86 -4.87 -7.16 0.54
C GLU A 86 -5.86 -6.93 -0.57
N ASP A 87 -6.14 -7.98 -1.29
CA ASP A 87 -7.20 -7.95 -2.29
C ASP A 87 -8.41 -7.33 -1.61
N ARG A 88 -8.81 -6.17 -2.07
CA ARG A 88 -9.92 -5.40 -1.49
C ARG A 88 -11.26 -6.05 -1.79
N ASN A 89 -11.25 -7.35 -2.01
CA ASN A 89 -12.40 -8.18 -2.32
C ASN A 89 -12.83 -8.99 -1.10
N ILE A 90 -14.05 -9.48 -1.13
CA ILE A 90 -14.66 -10.25 -0.05
C ILE A 90 -14.62 -11.78 -0.29
N TYR A 91 -14.11 -12.23 -1.43
CA TYR A 91 -14.19 -13.65 -1.83
C TYR A 91 -13.61 -14.60 -0.78
N LYS A 92 -12.42 -14.26 -0.25
CA LYS A 92 -11.76 -15.05 0.79
C LYS A 92 -12.51 -15.05 2.14
N ASP A 93 -13.23 -13.96 2.43
CA ASP A 93 -13.97 -13.85 3.69
C ASP A 93 -15.23 -14.75 3.71
N VAL A 94 -15.76 -15.10 2.54
CA VAL A 94 -17.03 -15.85 2.39
C VAL A 94 -16.89 -17.21 1.73
N GLU A 95 -15.67 -17.60 1.34
CA GLU A 95 -15.37 -18.83 0.59
C GLU A 95 -15.99 -20.10 1.23
N ASN A 96 -15.92 -20.19 2.56
CA ASN A 96 -16.40 -21.37 3.31
C ASN A 96 -17.84 -21.24 3.85
N MET A 97 -18.57 -20.19 3.46
CA MET A 97 -19.91 -19.90 4.01
C MET A 97 -21.06 -20.45 3.16
N GLY A 98 -20.76 -21.08 2.00
CA GLY A 98 -21.76 -21.71 1.14
C GLY A 98 -22.69 -20.75 0.41
N PHE A 99 -22.26 -19.52 0.15
CA PHE A 99 -23.02 -18.56 -0.64
C PHE A 99 -22.83 -18.82 -2.15
N SER A 100 -23.88 -18.53 -2.96
CA SER A 100 -23.79 -18.60 -4.40
C SER A 100 -22.87 -17.51 -4.97
N ASP A 101 -22.07 -17.83 -6.00
CA ASP A 101 -21.14 -16.91 -6.65
C ASP A 101 -21.82 -15.63 -7.12
N LYS A 102 -23.05 -15.71 -7.60
CA LYS A 102 -23.85 -14.56 -8.00
C LYS A 102 -24.09 -13.58 -6.83
N ILE A 103 -24.39 -14.10 -5.64
CA ILE A 103 -24.59 -13.28 -4.44
C ILE A 103 -23.28 -12.68 -3.97
N VAL A 104 -22.20 -13.45 -3.99
CA VAL A 104 -20.86 -13.00 -3.60
C VAL A 104 -20.38 -11.90 -4.53
N TYR A 105 -20.60 -12.04 -5.84
CA TYR A 105 -20.26 -11.02 -6.83
C TYR A 105 -21.00 -9.69 -6.57
N LEU A 106 -22.34 -9.74 -6.38
CA LEU A 106 -23.13 -8.55 -6.04
C LEU A 106 -22.68 -7.92 -4.72
N ALA A 107 -22.42 -8.74 -3.72
CA ALA A 107 -21.93 -8.26 -2.43
C ALA A 107 -20.55 -7.60 -2.54
N ASN A 108 -19.66 -8.13 -3.39
CA ASN A 108 -18.36 -7.53 -3.65
C ASN A 108 -18.48 -6.15 -4.30
N GLN A 109 -19.40 -5.98 -5.25
CA GLN A 109 -19.69 -4.67 -5.84
C GLN A 109 -20.15 -3.67 -4.77
N ILE A 110 -21.10 -4.06 -3.90
CA ILE A 110 -21.58 -3.23 -2.80
C ILE A 110 -20.43 -2.88 -1.86
N TYR A 111 -19.62 -3.87 -1.47
CA TYR A 111 -18.48 -3.68 -0.59
C TYR A 111 -17.50 -2.65 -1.15
N THR A 112 -17.14 -2.77 -2.42
CA THR A 112 -16.21 -1.85 -3.09
C THR A 112 -16.74 -0.42 -3.14
N GLN A 113 -18.04 -0.27 -3.45
CA GLN A 113 -18.72 1.05 -3.51
C GLN A 113 -18.76 1.72 -2.13
N VAL A 114 -19.08 0.95 -1.08
CA VAL A 114 -19.25 1.45 0.29
C VAL A 114 -17.91 1.79 0.93
N THR A 115 -16.88 0.98 0.71
CA THR A 115 -15.57 1.19 1.33
C THR A 115 -14.76 2.29 0.65
N LYS A 116 -15.05 2.63 -0.61
CA LYS A 116 -14.33 3.67 -1.38
C LYS A 116 -12.81 3.56 -1.27
N GLY A 117 -12.31 2.34 -1.20
CA GLY A 117 -10.88 2.07 -1.05
C GLY A 117 -10.32 2.18 0.38
N GLN A 118 -11.14 2.44 1.38
CA GLN A 118 -10.72 2.39 2.79
C GLN A 118 -10.49 0.95 3.23
N ILE A 119 -9.50 0.76 4.10
CA ILE A 119 -9.14 -0.55 4.64
C ILE A 119 -9.81 -0.73 6.00
N PHE A 120 -10.71 -1.70 6.09
CA PHE A 120 -11.33 -2.12 7.33
C PHE A 120 -10.71 -3.44 7.80
N ARG A 121 -10.56 -3.62 9.11
CA ARG A 121 -9.94 -4.81 9.71
C ARG A 121 -10.80 -5.39 10.82
N GLY A 122 -10.56 -6.66 11.15
CA GLY A 122 -11.23 -7.34 12.25
C GLY A 122 -12.76 -7.31 12.16
N ASN A 123 -13.42 -7.07 13.27
CA ASN A 123 -14.88 -7.09 13.38
C ASN A 123 -15.58 -6.04 12.51
N SER A 124 -14.94 -4.88 12.24
CA SER A 124 -15.51 -3.87 11.36
C SER A 124 -15.56 -4.36 9.91
N ARG A 125 -14.50 -5.03 9.42
CA ARG A 125 -14.50 -5.66 8.10
C ARG A 125 -15.58 -6.74 8.00
N ARG A 126 -15.63 -7.66 8.97
CA ARG A 126 -16.64 -8.72 9.01
C ARG A 126 -18.07 -8.18 9.00
N ALA A 127 -18.33 -7.10 9.74
CA ALA A 127 -19.62 -6.44 9.79
C ALA A 127 -20.03 -5.81 8.45
N ILE A 128 -19.10 -5.18 7.73
CA ILE A 128 -19.37 -4.59 6.42
C ILE A 128 -19.57 -5.69 5.37
N VAL A 129 -18.78 -6.77 5.39
CA VAL A 129 -18.97 -7.93 4.51
C VAL A 129 -20.34 -8.57 4.74
N PHE A 130 -20.72 -8.81 6.01
CA PHE A 130 -22.05 -9.29 6.37
C PHE A 130 -23.16 -8.40 5.80
N ALA A 131 -23.04 -7.08 5.98
CA ALA A 131 -24.04 -6.14 5.50
C ALA A 131 -24.13 -6.12 3.97
N SER A 132 -22.98 -6.23 3.28
CA SER A 132 -22.93 -6.33 1.81
C SER A 132 -23.63 -7.59 1.30
N ILE A 133 -23.41 -8.74 1.94
CA ILE A 133 -24.11 -10.01 1.63
C ILE A 133 -25.61 -9.88 1.90
N PHE A 134 -26.02 -9.27 3.01
CA PHE A 134 -27.43 -9.04 3.33
C PHE A 134 -28.13 -8.24 2.23
N HIS A 135 -27.52 -7.13 1.80
CA HIS A 135 -28.08 -6.32 0.71
C HIS A 135 -28.05 -7.05 -0.64
N ALA A 136 -27.03 -7.85 -0.93
CA ALA A 136 -26.98 -8.66 -2.14
C ALA A 136 -28.12 -9.69 -2.22
N PHE A 137 -28.47 -10.32 -1.11
CA PHE A 137 -29.65 -11.21 -1.03
C PHE A 137 -30.95 -10.44 -1.29
N LYS A 138 -31.06 -9.24 -0.73
CA LYS A 138 -32.23 -8.38 -0.94
C LYS A 138 -32.37 -7.98 -2.41
N LEU A 139 -31.28 -7.57 -3.06
CA LEU A 139 -31.25 -7.20 -4.47
C LEU A 139 -31.50 -8.38 -5.41
N SER A 140 -31.10 -9.60 -5.04
CA SER A 140 -31.36 -10.80 -5.82
C SER A 140 -32.80 -11.33 -5.71
N GLY A 141 -33.67 -10.65 -4.95
CA GLY A 141 -35.04 -11.07 -4.74
C GLY A 141 -35.22 -12.26 -3.79
N LYS A 142 -34.17 -12.67 -3.10
CA LYS A 142 -34.19 -13.76 -2.11
C LYS A 142 -33.79 -13.27 -0.72
N PRO A 143 -34.57 -12.40 -0.08
CA PRO A 143 -34.16 -11.78 1.18
C PRO A 143 -33.97 -12.84 2.25
N GLN A 144 -32.84 -12.75 2.95
CA GLN A 144 -32.52 -13.59 4.10
C GLN A 144 -32.67 -12.79 5.39
N SER A 145 -33.07 -13.51 6.46
CA SER A 145 -33.14 -12.89 7.78
C SER A 145 -31.75 -12.48 8.26
N HIS A 146 -31.66 -11.27 8.81
CA HIS A 146 -30.41 -10.76 9.37
C HIS A 146 -29.89 -11.64 10.53
N ASP A 147 -30.75 -12.25 11.33
CA ASP A 147 -30.35 -13.12 12.43
C ASP A 147 -29.71 -14.43 11.93
N LYS A 148 -30.18 -15.00 10.80
CA LYS A 148 -29.55 -16.15 10.17
C LYS A 148 -28.14 -15.81 9.68
N LEU A 149 -27.99 -14.69 8.99
CA LEU A 149 -26.70 -14.26 8.48
C LEU A 149 -25.72 -13.89 9.60
N ILE A 150 -26.20 -13.23 10.67
CA ILE A 150 -25.38 -12.93 11.85
C ILE A 150 -24.79 -14.21 12.47
N LYS A 151 -25.58 -15.29 12.54
CA LYS A 151 -25.10 -16.59 13.02
C LYS A 151 -24.04 -17.20 12.10
N ILE A 152 -24.24 -17.13 10.77
CA ILE A 152 -23.26 -17.64 9.80
C ILE A 152 -21.92 -16.89 9.91
N PHE A 153 -21.97 -15.58 10.10
CA PHE A 153 -20.77 -14.75 10.27
C PHE A 153 -20.19 -14.78 11.69
N GLU A 154 -20.83 -15.48 12.62
CA GLU A 154 -20.43 -15.53 14.04
C GLU A 154 -20.25 -14.12 14.65
N LEU A 155 -21.13 -13.21 14.29
CA LEU A 155 -21.07 -11.82 14.73
C LEU A 155 -21.99 -11.57 15.93
N ASN A 156 -21.59 -10.62 16.79
CA ASN A 156 -22.50 -10.06 17.77
C ASN A 156 -23.53 -9.18 17.05
N ARG A 157 -24.80 -9.26 17.47
CA ARG A 157 -25.91 -8.46 16.90
C ARG A 157 -25.60 -6.96 16.83
N LYS A 158 -24.97 -6.39 17.88
CA LYS A 158 -24.57 -4.98 17.89
C LYS A 158 -23.58 -4.64 16.77
N ILE A 159 -22.64 -5.56 16.51
CA ILE A 159 -21.61 -5.40 15.45
C ILE A 159 -22.27 -5.52 14.08
N GLY A 160 -23.16 -6.48 13.87
CA GLY A 160 -23.90 -6.63 12.63
C GLY A 160 -24.73 -5.39 12.30
N LEU A 161 -25.48 -4.84 13.27
CA LEU A 161 -26.27 -3.62 13.09
C LEU A 161 -25.39 -2.41 12.78
N LYS A 162 -24.19 -2.29 13.36
CA LYS A 162 -23.22 -1.25 12.99
C LYS A 162 -22.80 -1.38 11.53
N GLY A 163 -22.57 -2.62 11.05
CA GLY A 163 -22.26 -2.89 9.65
C GLY A 163 -23.37 -2.46 8.70
N LEU A 164 -24.62 -2.81 8.98
CA LEU A 164 -25.79 -2.40 8.21
C LEU A 164 -25.92 -0.87 8.17
N LYS A 165 -25.78 -0.20 9.32
CA LYS A 165 -25.77 1.26 9.40
C LYS A 165 -24.66 1.88 8.53
N HIS A 166 -23.46 1.31 8.58
CA HIS A 166 -22.32 1.78 7.80
C HIS A 166 -22.59 1.66 6.28
N VAL A 167 -23.11 0.52 5.83
CA VAL A 167 -23.44 0.30 4.41
C VAL A 167 -24.55 1.26 3.98
N ASN A 168 -25.61 1.41 4.75
CA ASN A 168 -26.69 2.34 4.42
C ASN A 168 -26.25 3.81 4.32
N LEU A 169 -25.32 4.24 5.17
CA LEU A 169 -24.83 5.63 5.15
C LEU A 169 -23.85 5.90 3.99
N ASN A 170 -23.07 4.91 3.60
CA ASN A 170 -22.00 5.08 2.59
C ASN A 170 -22.39 4.57 1.20
N ALA A 171 -23.53 3.88 1.07
CA ALA A 171 -24.05 3.49 -0.23
C ALA A 171 -24.42 4.73 -1.06
N PRO A 172 -24.16 4.71 -2.37
CA PRO A 172 -24.60 5.80 -3.26
C PRO A 172 -26.11 6.00 -3.14
N LYS A 173 -26.57 7.25 -3.14
CA LYS A 173 -28.01 7.58 -3.00
C LYS A 173 -28.86 6.96 -4.10
N ASP A 174 -28.30 6.81 -5.29
CA ASP A 174 -28.94 6.21 -6.46
C ASP A 174 -28.87 4.67 -6.46
N SER A 175 -28.27 4.06 -5.43
CA SER A 175 -28.17 2.61 -5.36
C SER A 175 -29.52 1.99 -4.97
N LEU A 176 -29.82 0.83 -5.59
CA LEU A 176 -31.01 0.03 -5.27
C LEU A 176 -31.09 -0.41 -3.78
N ILE A 177 -30.02 -0.20 -3.02
CA ILE A 177 -29.96 -0.46 -1.58
C ILE A 177 -30.97 0.40 -0.82
N HIS A 178 -31.19 1.64 -1.28
CA HIS A 178 -32.12 2.59 -0.65
C HIS A 178 -33.56 2.44 -1.09
N THR A 179 -33.80 1.87 -2.29
CA THR A 179 -35.16 1.79 -2.89
C THR A 179 -36.00 0.60 -2.43
N THR A 180 -35.39 -0.34 -1.70
CA THR A 180 -36.08 -1.54 -1.25
C THR A 180 -36.46 -1.46 0.23
N TYR A 181 -37.52 -0.77 0.53
CA TYR A 181 -38.31 -0.93 1.76
C TYR A 181 -39.58 -1.71 1.46
#